data_0f547b53c443f0f1a9709ab6f3490d51
#
_entry.id   0f547b53c443f0f1a9709ab6f3490d51
#
_cell.length_a   1.000
_cell.length_b   1.000
_cell.length_c   1.000
_cell.angle_alpha   90.00
_cell.angle_beta   90.00
_cell.angle_gamma   90.00
#
_symmetry.space_group_name_H-M   'P 1'
#
loop_
_entity.id
_entity.type
_entity.pdbx_description
1 polymer ?
#
loop_
_entity_poly.entity_id
_entity_poly.type
_entity_poly.pdbx_seq_one_letter_code
_entity_poly.pdbx_strand_id
1 'polypeptide(L)'
;RQMPVDVFPDLNKPMVTLMTEAGGMAPEEVEQLITFPVESAMNGMPGVTRVRSVSGIGLSVVYVEFEWGSEIYRNRQQIAERLNLVREQLPQGIVPQMGPISSIMGEILLIALPADPDKVSPMQVREYADWVMRPRLLTIPGVAQVIPIGGQVKQYRVEPDPARLQAVGVSLSELETALKNFGGNTAGGFVDAGGREYLIRNIGRTTRLVDLQNQPVATRNGQPILLRQVASVTFAPGVKRGDASFKGKPAVILSVQKQPTADSVKLTRAVEQALAEMGKSLPQGVDTPQFLFK
;
A
#
# COMPACT_ATOMS: atom_id res chain seq x y z
N ARG A 1 -2.93 -38.34 10.32
CA ARG A 1 -3.29 -36.92 10.12
C ARG A 1 -2.32 -36.08 10.94
N GLN A 2 -1.43 -35.35 10.29
CA GLN A 2 -0.58 -34.37 10.99
C GLN A 2 -1.47 -33.16 11.31
N MET A 3 -1.62 -32.84 12.59
CA MET A 3 -2.30 -31.63 13.02
C MET A 3 -1.43 -30.41 12.67
N PRO A 4 -2.02 -29.30 12.20
CA PRO A 4 -1.27 -28.07 12.02
C PRO A 4 -0.67 -27.62 13.35
N VAL A 5 0.62 -27.26 13.33
CA VAL A 5 1.32 -26.77 14.51
C VAL A 5 1.25 -25.25 14.51
N ASP A 6 0.72 -24.67 15.57
CA ASP A 6 0.75 -23.24 15.83
C ASP A 6 1.42 -22.95 17.18
N VAL A 7 2.05 -21.79 17.32
CA VAL A 7 2.74 -21.38 18.56
C VAL A 7 1.74 -21.16 19.69
N PHE A 8 0.57 -20.61 19.35
CA PHE A 8 -0.56 -20.43 20.25
C PHE A 8 -1.87 -20.72 19.50
N PRO A 9 -2.88 -21.29 20.18
CA PRO A 9 -4.22 -21.34 19.61
C PRO A 9 -4.70 -19.92 19.29
N ASP A 10 -5.43 -19.76 18.20
CA ASP A 10 -6.01 -18.46 17.84
C ASP A 10 -7.08 -18.08 18.89
N LEU A 11 -6.65 -17.28 19.86
CA LEU A 11 -7.51 -16.79 20.95
C LEU A 11 -8.32 -15.56 20.55
N ASN A 12 -8.18 -15.11 19.30
CA ASN A 12 -8.92 -13.95 18.82
C ASN A 12 -10.21 -14.38 18.14
N LYS A 13 -11.27 -13.65 18.41
CA LYS A 13 -12.52 -13.76 17.64
C LYS A 13 -12.21 -13.46 16.17
N PRO A 14 -12.91 -14.11 15.23
CA PRO A 14 -12.82 -13.74 13.82
C PRO A 14 -13.10 -12.25 13.67
N MET A 15 -12.17 -11.53 13.05
CA MET A 15 -12.24 -10.09 12.91
C MET A 15 -11.93 -9.69 11.45
N VAL A 16 -12.67 -8.73 10.95
CA VAL A 16 -12.40 -8.10 9.66
C VAL A 16 -12.08 -6.63 9.89
N THR A 17 -10.96 -6.20 9.34
CA THR A 17 -10.53 -4.80 9.40
C THR A 17 -10.91 -4.10 8.10
N LEU A 18 -11.54 -2.95 8.22
CA LEU A 18 -11.87 -2.06 7.10
C LEU A 18 -10.98 -0.83 7.19
N MET A 19 -10.31 -0.50 6.12
CA MET A 19 -9.45 0.67 6.03
C MET A 19 -9.96 1.58 4.92
N THR A 20 -10.08 2.88 5.22
CA THR A 20 -10.54 3.87 4.26
C THR A 20 -9.60 5.06 4.26
N GLU A 21 -8.92 5.27 3.16
CA GLU A 21 -8.08 6.45 2.98
C GLU A 21 -8.92 7.65 2.54
N ALA A 22 -8.72 8.77 3.22
CA ALA A 22 -9.43 10.04 3.01
C ALA A 22 -8.43 11.20 3.03
N GLY A 23 -7.51 11.21 2.08
CA GLY A 23 -6.40 12.17 2.05
C GLY A 23 -6.87 13.63 2.22
N GLY A 24 -6.24 14.34 3.16
CA GLY A 24 -6.49 15.74 3.44
C GLY A 24 -7.60 16.06 4.45
N MET A 25 -8.35 15.05 4.93
CA MET A 25 -9.41 15.25 5.94
C MET A 25 -8.83 15.24 7.36
N ALA A 26 -9.35 16.13 8.20
CA ALA A 26 -9.09 16.13 9.64
C ALA A 26 -9.76 14.91 10.31
N PRO A 27 -9.30 14.47 11.49
CA PRO A 27 -9.86 13.30 12.18
C PRO A 27 -11.38 13.41 12.41
N GLU A 28 -11.87 14.58 12.75
CA GLU A 28 -13.30 14.86 12.99
C GLU A 28 -14.12 14.70 11.70
N GLU A 29 -13.58 15.15 10.57
CA GLU A 29 -14.22 14.99 9.25
C GLU A 29 -14.22 13.50 8.84
N VAL A 30 -13.11 12.80 9.06
CA VAL A 30 -13.01 11.36 8.82
C VAL A 30 -14.02 10.60 9.66
N GLU A 31 -14.17 10.98 10.94
CA GLU A 31 -15.15 10.35 11.83
C GLU A 31 -16.58 10.53 11.33
N GLN A 32 -16.97 11.76 11.02
CA GLN A 32 -18.35 12.07 10.64
C GLN A 32 -18.72 11.57 9.24
N LEU A 33 -17.84 11.75 8.27
CA LEU A 33 -18.14 11.48 6.85
C LEU A 33 -17.83 10.05 6.41
N ILE A 34 -16.98 9.34 7.15
CA ILE A 34 -16.50 8.02 6.74
C ILE A 34 -16.71 6.98 7.83
N THR A 35 -16.13 7.20 9.01
CA THR A 35 -16.11 6.19 10.07
C THR A 35 -17.51 5.87 10.55
N PHE A 36 -18.30 6.88 10.90
CA PHE A 36 -19.66 6.71 11.40
C PHE A 36 -20.61 6.01 10.41
N PRO A 37 -20.68 6.39 9.11
CA PRO A 37 -21.45 5.66 8.11
C PRO A 37 -21.04 4.18 7.99
N VAL A 38 -19.74 3.89 7.99
CA VAL A 38 -19.22 2.52 7.88
C VAL A 38 -19.56 1.72 9.14
N GLU A 39 -19.33 2.26 10.35
CA GLU A 39 -19.72 1.61 11.61
C GLU A 39 -21.21 1.32 11.66
N SER A 40 -22.03 2.30 11.31
CA SER A 40 -23.49 2.16 11.33
C SER A 40 -23.98 1.04 10.43
N ALA A 41 -23.33 0.85 9.27
CA ALA A 41 -23.65 -0.23 8.36
C ALA A 41 -23.18 -1.61 8.86
N MET A 42 -22.11 -1.66 9.63
CA MET A 42 -21.59 -2.91 10.20
C MET A 42 -22.36 -3.32 11.47
N ASN A 43 -22.90 -2.36 12.20
CA ASN A 43 -23.72 -2.65 13.35
C ASN A 43 -25.02 -3.38 12.97
N GLY A 44 -25.40 -4.39 13.74
CA GLY A 44 -26.60 -5.18 13.50
C GLY A 44 -26.47 -6.24 12.40
N MET A 45 -25.30 -6.46 11.84
CA MET A 45 -25.06 -7.60 10.95
C MET A 45 -25.09 -8.92 11.73
N PRO A 46 -25.63 -10.01 11.14
CA PRO A 46 -25.63 -11.32 11.77
C PRO A 46 -24.24 -11.78 12.18
N GLY A 47 -24.09 -12.23 13.42
CA GLY A 47 -22.82 -12.74 13.95
C GLY A 47 -21.82 -11.67 14.37
N VAL A 48 -22.09 -10.38 14.19
CA VAL A 48 -21.25 -9.29 14.69
C VAL A 48 -21.46 -9.14 16.20
N THR A 49 -20.39 -9.22 16.97
CA THR A 49 -20.39 -9.05 18.43
C THR A 49 -19.91 -7.68 18.86
N ARG A 50 -19.08 -7.03 18.07
CA ARG A 50 -18.52 -5.72 18.38
C ARG A 50 -18.00 -5.02 17.12
N VAL A 51 -18.20 -3.71 17.07
CA VAL A 51 -17.56 -2.81 16.08
C VAL A 51 -16.73 -1.79 16.84
N ARG A 52 -15.51 -1.56 16.45
CA ARG A 52 -14.59 -0.55 16.99
C ARG A 52 -13.97 0.21 15.84
N SER A 53 -13.65 1.48 16.08
CA SER A 53 -12.98 2.30 15.04
C SER A 53 -11.90 3.20 15.60
N VAL A 54 -11.09 3.69 14.69
CA VAL A 54 -10.09 4.74 14.91
C VAL A 54 -10.13 5.68 13.72
N SER A 55 -10.36 6.96 14.00
CA SER A 55 -10.29 8.04 13.00
C SER A 55 -9.00 8.83 13.19
N GLY A 56 -8.17 8.83 12.19
CA GLY A 56 -6.92 9.57 12.13
C GLY A 56 -6.93 10.59 10.99
N ILE A 57 -5.84 11.34 10.83
CA ILE A 57 -5.68 12.28 9.71
C ILE A 57 -5.70 11.49 8.40
N GLY A 58 -6.73 11.70 7.59
CA GLY A 58 -6.86 11.07 6.28
C GLY A 58 -7.03 9.54 6.31
N LEU A 59 -7.39 8.94 7.45
CA LEU A 59 -7.52 7.50 7.58
C LEU A 59 -8.62 7.12 8.56
N SER A 60 -9.53 6.25 8.13
CA SER A 60 -10.48 5.54 8.97
C SER A 60 -10.12 4.06 9.04
N VAL A 61 -10.13 3.49 10.24
CA VAL A 61 -9.97 2.05 10.45
C VAL A 61 -11.14 1.56 11.28
N VAL A 62 -11.89 0.59 10.77
CA VAL A 62 -13.03 -0.03 11.46
C VAL A 62 -12.76 -1.52 11.62
N TYR A 63 -12.86 -2.01 12.86
CA TYR A 63 -12.69 -3.41 13.23
C TYR A 63 -14.05 -4.02 13.51
N VAL A 64 -14.41 -5.06 12.78
CA VAL A 64 -15.67 -5.80 12.92
C VAL A 64 -15.36 -7.17 13.50
N GLU A 65 -15.74 -7.40 14.75
CA GLU A 65 -15.55 -8.66 15.47
C GLU A 65 -16.80 -9.53 15.33
N PHE A 66 -16.61 -10.80 15.05
CA PHE A 66 -17.66 -11.79 14.87
C PHE A 66 -17.68 -12.81 16.01
N GLU A 67 -18.74 -13.58 16.11
CA GLU A 67 -18.86 -14.69 17.06
C GLU A 67 -17.77 -15.74 16.84
N TRP A 68 -17.41 -16.41 17.92
CA TRP A 68 -16.50 -17.56 17.88
C TRP A 68 -17.01 -18.64 16.94
N GLY A 69 -16.11 -19.19 16.14
CA GLY A 69 -16.45 -20.26 15.20
C GLY A 69 -17.15 -19.81 13.92
N SER A 70 -17.42 -18.49 13.75
CA SER A 70 -17.93 -17.97 12.48
C SER A 70 -16.90 -18.12 11.37
N GLU A 71 -17.37 -18.40 10.16
CA GLU A 71 -16.52 -18.64 9.01
C GLU A 71 -16.09 -17.29 8.40
N ILE A 72 -14.78 -17.01 8.39
CA ILE A 72 -14.21 -15.69 8.03
C ILE A 72 -14.55 -15.26 6.60
N TYR A 73 -14.62 -16.18 5.63
CA TYR A 73 -14.96 -15.83 4.25
C TYR A 73 -16.41 -15.41 4.11
N ARG A 74 -17.32 -16.09 4.84
CA ARG A 74 -18.73 -15.71 4.89
C ARG A 74 -18.90 -14.32 5.55
N ASN A 75 -18.18 -14.07 6.63
CA ASN A 75 -18.17 -12.77 7.30
C ASN A 75 -17.72 -11.66 6.35
N ARG A 76 -16.66 -11.90 5.60
CA ARG A 76 -16.13 -10.96 4.59
C ARG A 76 -17.13 -10.70 3.46
N GLN A 77 -17.84 -11.73 3.01
CA GLN A 77 -18.88 -11.58 1.98
C GLN A 77 -20.01 -10.68 2.48
N GLN A 78 -20.51 -10.91 3.69
CA GLN A 78 -21.54 -10.06 4.30
C GLN A 78 -21.08 -8.61 4.41
N ILE A 79 -19.84 -8.38 4.85
CA ILE A 79 -19.25 -7.03 4.89
C ILE A 79 -19.18 -6.41 3.49
N ALA A 80 -18.74 -7.16 2.49
CA ALA A 80 -18.67 -6.65 1.11
C ALA A 80 -20.03 -6.18 0.59
N GLU A 81 -21.09 -6.93 0.88
CA GLU A 81 -22.47 -6.56 0.53
C GLU A 81 -22.88 -5.25 1.24
N ARG A 82 -22.58 -5.13 2.54
CA ARG A 82 -22.88 -3.90 3.31
C ARG A 82 -22.06 -2.70 2.84
N LEU A 83 -20.79 -2.88 2.51
CA LEU A 83 -19.95 -1.80 1.99
C LEU A 83 -20.46 -1.26 0.65
N ASN A 84 -21.06 -2.10 -0.20
CA ASN A 84 -21.68 -1.63 -1.43
C ASN A 84 -22.86 -0.69 -1.16
N LEU A 85 -23.65 -0.94 -0.12
CA LEU A 85 -24.78 -0.07 0.27
C LEU A 85 -24.30 1.25 0.86
N VAL A 86 -23.18 1.23 1.61
CA VAL A 86 -22.62 2.43 2.24
C VAL A 86 -21.90 3.34 1.24
N ARG A 87 -21.41 2.78 0.14
CA ARG A 87 -20.60 3.53 -0.83
C ARG A 87 -21.27 4.82 -1.32
N GLU A 88 -22.58 4.80 -1.49
CA GLU A 88 -23.35 5.97 -1.93
C GLU A 88 -23.45 7.09 -0.87
N GLN A 89 -23.21 6.75 0.40
CA GLN A 89 -23.23 7.68 1.52
C GLN A 89 -21.85 8.33 1.78
N LEU A 90 -20.81 7.79 1.16
CA LEU A 90 -19.44 8.30 1.35
C LEU A 90 -19.12 9.40 0.34
N PRO A 91 -18.19 10.30 0.67
CA PRO A 91 -17.71 11.31 -0.27
C PRO A 91 -17.16 10.68 -1.55
N GLN A 92 -17.31 11.39 -2.68
CA GLN A 92 -16.84 10.90 -3.98
C GLN A 92 -15.37 10.53 -3.98
N GLY A 93 -15.04 9.36 -4.54
CA GLY A 93 -13.68 8.86 -4.63
C GLY A 93 -13.17 8.15 -3.38
N ILE A 94 -13.94 8.13 -2.28
CA ILE A 94 -13.60 7.41 -1.06
C ILE A 94 -14.17 5.98 -1.13
N VAL A 95 -13.29 5.00 -1.03
CA VAL A 95 -13.66 3.58 -1.12
C VAL A 95 -13.07 2.81 0.06
N PRO A 96 -13.92 2.26 0.95
CA PRO A 96 -13.47 1.36 2.00
C PRO A 96 -12.86 0.08 1.42
N GLN A 97 -11.75 -0.34 2.01
CA GLN A 97 -11.07 -1.57 1.61
C GLN A 97 -11.03 -2.54 2.80
N MET A 98 -11.34 -3.80 2.53
CA MET A 98 -11.13 -4.85 3.53
C MET A 98 -9.65 -5.19 3.63
N GLY A 99 -9.12 -5.17 4.83
CA GLY A 99 -7.80 -5.68 5.14
C GLY A 99 -7.67 -7.17 4.80
N PRO A 100 -6.44 -7.69 4.72
CA PRO A 100 -6.21 -9.11 4.50
C PRO A 100 -6.75 -9.95 5.68
N ILE A 101 -6.96 -11.24 5.44
CA ILE A 101 -7.29 -12.19 6.50
C ILE A 101 -6.01 -12.46 7.27
N SER A 102 -5.78 -11.71 8.34
CA SER A 102 -4.64 -11.87 9.23
C SER A 102 -5.10 -11.85 10.69
N SER A 103 -4.48 -12.66 11.53
CA SER A 103 -4.61 -12.59 12.99
C SER A 103 -3.63 -11.55 13.55
N ILE A 104 -3.92 -10.94 14.70
CA ILE A 104 -2.95 -10.12 15.45
C ILE A 104 -1.68 -10.92 15.77
N MET A 105 -1.84 -12.24 15.98
CA MET A 105 -0.74 -13.20 16.17
C MET A 105 -0.18 -13.73 14.83
N GLY A 106 -0.61 -13.17 13.71
CA GLY A 106 -0.24 -13.65 12.38
C GLY A 106 1.12 -13.17 11.88
N GLU A 107 1.77 -12.22 12.54
CA GLU A 107 3.15 -11.85 12.21
C GLU A 107 4.09 -12.95 12.70
N ILE A 108 4.61 -13.73 11.76
CA ILE A 108 5.44 -14.90 12.07
C ILE A 108 6.91 -14.68 11.77
N LEU A 109 7.23 -13.77 10.86
CA LEU A 109 8.59 -13.53 10.42
C LEU A 109 8.84 -12.04 10.20
N LEU A 110 9.96 -11.56 10.70
CA LEU A 110 10.55 -10.29 10.34
C LEU A 110 11.88 -10.55 9.62
N ILE A 111 11.97 -10.13 8.38
CA ILE A 111 13.11 -10.37 7.50
C ILE A 111 13.77 -9.05 7.18
N ALA A 112 15.00 -8.84 7.63
CA ALA A 112 15.80 -7.70 7.23
C ALA A 112 16.46 -7.95 5.87
N LEU A 113 16.43 -6.95 5.03
CA LEU A 113 17.16 -6.86 3.77
C LEU A 113 18.29 -5.83 3.97
N PRO A 114 19.47 -6.28 4.45
CA PRO A 114 20.60 -5.39 4.65
C PRO A 114 21.16 -4.94 3.29
N ALA A 115 21.68 -3.71 3.25
CA ALA A 115 22.26 -3.18 2.04
C ALA A 115 23.43 -2.26 2.36
N ASP A 116 24.41 -2.24 1.45
CA ASP A 116 25.52 -1.31 1.49
C ASP A 116 25.08 0.04 0.90
N PRO A 117 24.95 1.12 1.68
CA PRO A 117 24.45 2.39 1.19
C PRO A 117 25.37 3.05 0.15
N ASP A 118 26.63 2.63 0.08
CA ASP A 118 27.59 3.14 -0.90
C ASP A 118 27.43 2.45 -2.29
N LYS A 119 26.75 1.30 -2.34
CA LYS A 119 26.57 0.51 -3.58
C LYS A 119 25.14 0.52 -4.10
N VAL A 120 24.17 0.67 -3.22
CA VAL A 120 22.75 0.61 -3.60
C VAL A 120 21.94 1.64 -2.79
N SER A 121 21.08 2.40 -3.48
CA SER A 121 20.26 3.40 -2.81
C SER A 121 19.11 2.74 -2.01
N PRO A 122 18.64 3.38 -0.92
CA PRO A 122 17.46 2.92 -0.18
C PRO A 122 16.21 2.75 -1.05
N MET A 123 16.11 3.53 -2.12
CA MET A 123 15.02 3.43 -3.11
C MET A 123 15.11 2.12 -3.92
N GLN A 124 16.28 1.74 -4.37
CA GLN A 124 16.49 0.50 -5.12
C GLN A 124 16.25 -0.74 -4.24
N VAL A 125 16.70 -0.71 -2.99
CA VAL A 125 16.43 -1.80 -2.02
C VAL A 125 14.93 -1.96 -1.80
N ARG A 126 14.21 -0.83 -1.62
CA ARG A 126 12.77 -0.85 -1.46
C ARG A 126 12.04 -1.32 -2.72
N GLU A 127 12.50 -0.91 -3.88
CA GLU A 127 11.95 -1.36 -5.18
C GLU A 127 12.09 -2.88 -5.33
N TYR A 128 13.24 -3.45 -4.97
CA TYR A 128 13.46 -4.89 -4.97
C TYR A 128 12.54 -5.61 -3.97
N ALA A 129 12.39 -5.06 -2.77
CA ALA A 129 11.47 -5.62 -1.75
C ALA A 129 10.01 -5.61 -2.23
N ASP A 130 9.54 -4.50 -2.82
CA ASP A 130 8.16 -4.32 -3.25
C ASP A 130 7.81 -5.15 -4.50
N TRP A 131 8.72 -5.23 -5.46
CA TRP A 131 8.43 -5.79 -6.80
C TRP A 131 8.97 -7.20 -7.04
N VAL A 132 9.94 -7.65 -6.25
CA VAL A 132 10.52 -8.98 -6.39
C VAL A 132 10.21 -9.85 -5.18
N MET A 133 10.63 -9.41 -3.98
CA MET A 133 10.49 -10.24 -2.78
C MET A 133 9.04 -10.41 -2.36
N ARG A 134 8.32 -9.30 -2.22
CA ARG A 134 6.92 -9.32 -1.78
C ARG A 134 6.01 -10.18 -2.68
N PRO A 135 5.99 -10.02 -4.01
CA PRO A 135 5.19 -10.88 -4.88
C PRO A 135 5.57 -12.36 -4.76
N ARG A 136 6.87 -12.67 -4.69
CA ARG A 136 7.34 -14.05 -4.54
C ARG A 136 6.90 -14.68 -3.22
N LEU A 137 6.98 -13.94 -2.12
CA LEU A 137 6.54 -14.42 -0.81
C LEU A 137 5.02 -14.59 -0.74
N LEU A 138 4.25 -13.72 -1.41
CA LEU A 138 2.79 -13.82 -1.50
C LEU A 138 2.30 -15.05 -2.29
N THR A 139 3.15 -15.67 -3.13
CA THR A 139 2.79 -16.92 -3.81
C THR A 139 2.85 -18.15 -2.90
N ILE A 140 3.41 -18.02 -1.70
CA ILE A 140 3.53 -19.14 -0.75
C ILE A 140 2.17 -19.36 -0.10
N PRO A 141 1.58 -20.59 -0.22
CA PRO A 141 0.30 -20.88 0.41
C PRO A 141 0.36 -20.67 1.93
N GLY A 142 -0.62 -19.94 2.46
CA GLY A 142 -0.69 -19.63 3.88
C GLY A 142 -0.12 -18.25 4.25
N VAL A 143 0.61 -17.57 3.37
CA VAL A 143 0.96 -16.16 3.55
C VAL A 143 -0.29 -15.30 3.32
N ALA A 144 -0.65 -14.49 4.29
CA ALA A 144 -1.76 -13.53 4.20
C ALA A 144 -1.31 -12.20 3.64
N GLN A 145 -0.17 -11.71 4.12
CA GLN A 145 0.35 -10.39 3.77
C GLN A 145 1.87 -10.35 3.93
N VAL A 146 2.51 -9.50 3.12
CA VAL A 146 3.92 -9.13 3.24
C VAL A 146 3.99 -7.61 3.21
N ILE A 147 4.50 -7.01 4.29
CA ILE A 147 4.57 -5.55 4.46
C ILE A 147 6.03 -5.12 4.47
N PRO A 148 6.50 -4.43 3.43
CA PRO A 148 7.82 -3.81 3.45
C PRO A 148 7.81 -2.52 4.29
N ILE A 149 8.75 -2.40 5.21
CA ILE A 149 8.95 -1.27 6.12
C ILE A 149 10.33 -0.69 5.89
N GLY A 150 10.44 0.63 5.91
CA GLY A 150 11.72 1.32 5.66
C GLY A 150 12.06 1.47 4.17
N GLY A 151 13.27 1.95 3.91
CA GLY A 151 13.70 2.34 2.57
C GLY A 151 12.96 3.57 2.05
N GLN A 152 13.04 3.79 0.74
CA GLN A 152 12.40 4.92 0.08
C GLN A 152 11.51 4.42 -1.05
N VAL A 153 10.21 4.68 -0.94
CA VAL A 153 9.26 4.34 -2.01
C VAL A 153 9.53 5.23 -3.22
N LYS A 154 9.81 4.62 -4.36
CA LYS A 154 10.06 5.34 -5.61
C LYS A 154 8.78 5.97 -6.14
N GLN A 155 8.84 7.24 -6.43
CA GLN A 155 7.73 8.02 -6.98
C GLN A 155 8.19 8.88 -8.15
N TYR A 156 7.24 9.28 -9.01
CA TYR A 156 7.47 10.32 -9.99
C TYR A 156 7.16 11.67 -9.35
N ARG A 157 8.10 12.61 -9.46
CA ARG A 157 7.88 14.01 -9.10
C ARG A 157 7.70 14.80 -10.37
N VAL A 158 6.58 15.49 -10.47
CA VAL A 158 6.29 16.43 -11.55
C VAL A 158 6.35 17.84 -10.97
N GLU A 159 7.27 18.64 -11.47
CA GLU A 159 7.48 20.05 -11.08
C GLU A 159 7.04 20.94 -12.25
N PRO A 160 5.85 21.54 -12.17
CA PRO A 160 5.34 22.44 -13.19
C PRO A 160 6.21 23.71 -13.32
N ASP A 161 6.44 24.16 -14.54
CA ASP A 161 7.08 25.42 -14.83
C ASP A 161 6.00 26.45 -15.20
N PRO A 162 5.71 27.47 -14.35
CA PRO A 162 4.66 28.44 -14.59
C PRO A 162 4.86 29.23 -15.90
N ALA A 163 6.11 29.57 -16.25
CA ALA A 163 6.40 30.30 -17.48
C ALA A 163 6.10 29.48 -18.72
N ARG A 164 6.47 28.20 -18.71
CA ARG A 164 6.17 27.28 -19.82
C ARG A 164 4.67 26.98 -19.93
N LEU A 165 3.96 26.79 -18.80
CA LEU A 165 2.52 26.64 -18.80
C LEU A 165 1.83 27.85 -19.44
N GLN A 166 2.23 29.06 -19.05
CA GLN A 166 1.69 30.30 -19.60
C GLN A 166 1.99 30.43 -21.09
N ALA A 167 3.20 30.09 -21.52
CA ALA A 167 3.63 30.20 -22.92
C ALA A 167 2.79 29.35 -23.88
N VAL A 168 2.30 28.19 -23.42
CA VAL A 168 1.46 27.28 -24.21
C VAL A 168 -0.03 27.36 -23.87
N GLY A 169 -0.43 28.29 -22.98
CA GLY A 169 -1.81 28.52 -22.58
C GLY A 169 -2.44 27.34 -21.84
N VAL A 170 -1.65 26.59 -21.06
CA VAL A 170 -2.12 25.48 -20.21
C VAL A 170 -2.19 25.96 -18.76
N SER A 171 -3.34 25.79 -18.14
CA SER A 171 -3.52 26.11 -16.73
C SER A 171 -3.00 24.98 -15.83
N LEU A 172 -2.67 25.33 -14.59
CA LEU A 172 -2.28 24.33 -13.59
C LEU A 172 -3.39 23.30 -13.34
N SER A 173 -4.65 23.73 -13.36
CA SER A 173 -5.83 22.87 -13.19
C SER A 173 -5.97 21.86 -14.34
N GLU A 174 -5.69 22.28 -15.59
CA GLU A 174 -5.67 21.35 -16.74
C GLU A 174 -4.57 20.33 -16.58
N LEU A 175 -3.37 20.77 -16.18
CA LEU A 175 -2.24 19.84 -15.90
C LEU A 175 -2.61 18.86 -14.80
N GLU A 176 -3.14 19.31 -13.69
CA GLU A 176 -3.57 18.46 -12.57
C GLU A 176 -4.63 17.45 -13.01
N THR A 177 -5.62 17.87 -13.79
CA THR A 177 -6.66 16.99 -14.32
C THR A 177 -6.09 15.93 -15.26
N ALA A 178 -5.17 16.33 -16.15
CA ALA A 178 -4.49 15.39 -17.04
C ALA A 178 -3.67 14.38 -16.27
N LEU A 179 -2.94 14.80 -15.23
CA LEU A 179 -2.16 13.91 -14.38
C LEU A 179 -3.04 12.97 -13.54
N LYS A 180 -4.19 13.44 -13.04
CA LYS A 180 -5.18 12.57 -12.33
C LYS A 180 -5.77 11.51 -13.28
N ASN A 181 -6.13 11.89 -14.48
CA ASN A 181 -6.67 10.97 -15.49
C ASN A 181 -5.62 9.96 -15.93
N PHE A 182 -4.36 10.38 -16.04
CA PHE A 182 -3.24 9.50 -16.30
C PHE A 182 -2.98 8.54 -15.13
N GLY A 183 -3.08 9.01 -13.90
CA GLY A 183 -2.95 8.21 -12.68
C GLY A 183 -4.04 7.14 -12.52
N GLY A 184 -5.22 7.32 -13.08
CA GLY A 184 -6.30 6.33 -13.06
C GLY A 184 -5.97 5.03 -13.82
N ASN A 185 -5.03 5.10 -14.75
CA ASN A 185 -4.62 3.93 -15.56
C ASN A 185 -3.17 3.49 -15.36
N THR A 186 -2.31 4.32 -14.78
CA THR A 186 -0.86 4.05 -14.75
C THR A 186 -0.12 4.66 -13.57
N ALA A 187 -0.72 5.04 -12.47
CA ALA A 187 0.13 5.29 -11.42
C ALA A 187 0.73 6.35 -10.72
N GLY A 188 1.08 6.66 -9.85
CA GLY A 188 1.62 7.33 -8.73
C GLY A 188 2.81 8.26 -8.89
N GLY A 189 2.72 9.48 -8.37
CA GLY A 189 3.76 10.49 -8.27
C GLY A 189 3.28 11.69 -7.47
N PHE A 190 4.16 12.68 -7.27
CA PHE A 190 3.81 13.98 -6.68
C PHE A 190 3.85 15.07 -7.74
N VAL A 191 2.90 15.99 -7.67
CA VAL A 191 2.96 17.28 -8.36
C VAL A 191 3.18 18.35 -7.29
N ASP A 192 4.27 19.07 -7.36
CA ASP A 192 4.49 20.27 -6.54
C ASP A 192 4.07 21.52 -7.33
N ALA A 193 3.08 22.23 -6.84
CA ALA A 193 2.61 23.46 -7.45
C ALA A 193 2.40 24.52 -6.38
N GLY A 194 3.37 25.43 -6.28
CA GLY A 194 3.28 26.59 -5.38
C GLY A 194 3.21 26.21 -3.90
N GLY A 195 3.97 25.20 -3.48
CA GLY A 195 4.00 24.70 -2.11
C GLY A 195 2.92 23.65 -1.79
N ARG A 196 2.23 23.13 -2.80
CA ARG A 196 1.31 22.00 -2.67
C ARG A 196 1.83 20.81 -3.48
N GLU A 197 2.13 19.72 -2.80
CA GLU A 197 2.49 18.46 -3.43
C GLU A 197 1.23 17.64 -3.74
N TYR A 198 1.07 17.21 -5.00
CA TYR A 198 0.01 16.30 -5.42
C TYR A 198 0.58 14.90 -5.62
N LEU A 199 0.07 13.95 -4.85
CA LEU A 199 0.48 12.55 -4.92
C LEU A 199 -0.21 11.84 -6.08
N ILE A 200 0.55 11.34 -7.03
CA ILE A 200 0.08 10.44 -8.08
C ILE A 200 0.57 9.03 -7.75
N ARG A 201 -0.31 8.09 -7.45
CA ARG A 201 0.06 6.70 -7.16
C ARG A 201 0.30 5.92 -8.42
N ASN A 202 1.47 5.27 -8.53
CA ASN A 202 1.78 4.36 -9.62
C ASN A 202 1.28 2.93 -9.34
N ILE A 203 0.40 2.43 -10.20
CA ILE A 203 0.00 1.03 -10.26
C ILE A 203 0.34 0.47 -11.66
N GLY A 204 1.64 0.37 -11.93
CA GLY A 204 2.17 -0.72 -12.69
C GLY A 204 1.96 -0.79 -14.20
N ARG A 205 2.24 0.24 -15.04
CA ARG A 205 2.53 -0.01 -16.47
C ARG A 205 3.73 0.72 -17.04
N THR A 206 4.14 1.84 -16.48
CA THR A 206 5.27 2.60 -17.00
C THR A 206 6.37 2.70 -15.95
N THR A 207 7.50 2.05 -16.22
CA THR A 207 8.72 2.14 -15.39
C THR A 207 9.69 3.19 -15.90
N ARG A 208 9.39 3.82 -17.04
CA ARG A 208 10.28 4.74 -17.73
C ARG A 208 9.79 6.18 -17.64
N LEU A 209 10.65 7.09 -17.16
CA LEU A 209 10.38 8.53 -17.12
C LEU A 209 9.94 9.09 -18.48
N VAL A 210 10.58 8.61 -19.55
CA VAL A 210 10.29 9.06 -20.92
C VAL A 210 8.83 8.86 -21.31
N ASP A 211 8.21 7.77 -20.88
CA ASP A 211 6.81 7.50 -21.22
C ASP A 211 5.89 8.51 -20.55
N LEU A 212 6.16 8.86 -19.28
CA LEU A 212 5.42 9.91 -18.58
C LEU A 212 5.69 11.30 -19.17
N GLN A 213 6.95 11.60 -19.48
CA GLN A 213 7.35 12.88 -20.08
C GLN A 213 6.66 13.15 -21.43
N ASN A 214 6.37 12.10 -22.19
CA ASN A 214 5.71 12.18 -23.51
C ASN A 214 4.18 12.11 -23.45
N GLN A 215 3.57 12.11 -22.25
CA GLN A 215 2.12 12.13 -22.15
C GLN A 215 1.54 13.50 -22.56
N PRO A 216 0.46 13.52 -23.34
CA PRO A 216 -0.24 14.75 -23.65
C PRO A 216 -1.01 15.23 -22.42
N VAL A 217 -0.81 16.48 -22.05
CA VAL A 217 -1.51 17.15 -20.93
C VAL A 217 -2.61 18.08 -21.40
N ALA A 218 -2.53 18.56 -22.64
CA ALA A 218 -3.53 19.40 -23.30
C ALA A 218 -3.39 19.30 -24.82
N THR A 219 -4.36 19.84 -25.54
CA THR A 219 -4.27 20.03 -27.00
C THR A 219 -4.54 21.50 -27.32
N ARG A 220 -3.69 22.12 -28.12
CA ARG A 220 -3.84 23.50 -28.62
C ARG A 220 -3.65 23.51 -30.13
N ASN A 221 -4.61 24.13 -30.84
CA ASN A 221 -4.58 24.21 -32.31
C ASN A 221 -4.35 22.84 -33.01
N GLY A 222 -4.96 21.78 -32.46
CA GLY A 222 -4.78 20.40 -32.98
C GLY A 222 -3.45 19.75 -32.65
N GLN A 223 -2.55 20.42 -31.92
CA GLN A 223 -1.25 19.87 -31.52
C GLN A 223 -1.27 19.46 -30.05
N PRO A 224 -0.80 18.25 -29.72
CA PRO A 224 -0.69 17.82 -28.33
C PRO A 224 0.46 18.55 -27.62
N ILE A 225 0.18 19.05 -26.42
CA ILE A 225 1.20 19.59 -25.51
C ILE A 225 1.60 18.47 -24.56
N LEU A 226 2.88 18.10 -24.59
CA LEU A 226 3.43 17.03 -23.80
C LEU A 226 3.86 17.52 -22.41
N LEU A 227 3.81 16.64 -21.41
CA LEU A 227 4.20 16.94 -20.03
C LEU A 227 5.61 17.56 -19.94
N ARG A 228 6.60 17.03 -20.69
CA ARG A 228 7.96 17.56 -20.72
C ARG A 228 8.09 19.00 -21.21
N GLN A 229 7.08 19.53 -21.90
CA GLN A 229 7.08 20.91 -22.41
C GLN A 229 6.68 21.90 -21.33
N VAL A 230 5.95 21.45 -20.29
CA VAL A 230 5.37 22.32 -19.26
C VAL A 230 5.84 22.00 -17.84
N ALA A 231 6.55 20.87 -17.66
CA ALA A 231 7.04 20.44 -16.35
C ALA A 231 8.35 19.65 -16.48
N SER A 232 9.12 19.58 -15.39
CA SER A 232 10.17 18.60 -15.21
C SER A 232 9.60 17.34 -14.54
N VAL A 233 10.12 16.18 -14.92
CA VAL A 233 9.68 14.90 -14.36
C VAL A 233 10.92 14.13 -13.93
N THR A 234 10.98 13.79 -12.64
CA THR A 234 12.10 13.06 -12.04
C THR A 234 11.60 11.91 -11.16
N PHE A 235 12.50 10.97 -10.84
CA PHE A 235 12.22 10.06 -9.71
C PHE A 235 12.57 10.76 -8.41
N ALA A 236 11.70 10.62 -7.42
CA ALA A 236 11.92 11.13 -6.09
C ALA A 236 11.47 10.13 -5.03
N PRO A 237 12.05 10.16 -3.83
CA PRO A 237 11.54 9.39 -2.72
C PRO A 237 10.16 9.90 -2.29
N GLY A 238 9.24 8.98 -2.04
CA GLY A 238 7.98 9.29 -1.38
C GLY A 238 8.18 9.76 0.07
N VAL A 239 7.17 10.40 0.61
CA VAL A 239 7.16 10.80 2.03
C VAL A 239 7.37 9.55 2.89
N LYS A 240 8.39 9.59 3.75
CA LYS A 240 8.66 8.50 4.69
C LYS A 240 7.51 8.38 5.69
N ARG A 241 6.87 7.22 5.74
CA ARG A 241 5.86 6.88 6.76
C ARG A 241 6.41 6.00 7.88
N GLY A 242 7.66 5.59 7.78
CA GLY A 242 8.38 4.79 8.76
C GLY A 242 9.80 4.57 8.28
N ASP A 243 10.66 4.27 9.22
CA ASP A 243 12.05 3.93 8.94
C ASP A 243 12.37 2.56 9.55
N ALA A 244 13.34 1.88 8.99
CA ALA A 244 13.82 0.61 9.50
C ALA A 244 15.35 0.60 9.49
N SER A 245 15.93 -0.01 10.51
CA SER A 245 17.36 -0.20 10.61
C SER A 245 17.70 -1.63 11.03
N PHE A 246 18.84 -2.09 10.58
CA PHE A 246 19.40 -3.37 10.96
C PHE A 246 20.87 -3.18 11.32
N LYS A 247 21.25 -3.55 12.54
CA LYS A 247 22.61 -3.37 13.09
C LYS A 247 23.13 -1.94 12.93
N GLY A 248 22.27 -0.93 13.16
CA GLY A 248 22.62 0.48 13.07
C GLY A 248 22.70 1.06 11.66
N LYS A 249 22.39 0.29 10.62
CA LYS A 249 22.36 0.76 9.23
C LYS A 249 20.91 0.82 8.72
N PRO A 250 20.57 1.78 7.84
CA PRO A 250 19.27 1.78 7.17
C PRO A 250 19.03 0.44 6.45
N ALA A 251 17.83 -0.09 6.58
CA ALA A 251 17.44 -1.36 5.95
C ALA A 251 15.99 -1.33 5.48
N VAL A 252 15.59 -2.30 4.68
CA VAL A 252 14.19 -2.64 4.45
C VAL A 252 13.88 -3.90 5.26
N ILE A 253 12.77 -3.88 6.00
CA ILE A 253 12.29 -5.02 6.76
C ILE A 253 10.97 -5.48 6.15
N LEU A 254 10.87 -6.78 5.90
CA LEU A 254 9.64 -7.42 5.44
C LEU A 254 8.96 -8.10 6.63
N SER A 255 7.78 -7.63 7.00
CA SER A 255 6.88 -8.32 7.94
C SER A 255 6.03 -9.31 7.16
N VAL A 256 6.15 -10.59 7.46
CA VAL A 256 5.38 -11.67 6.84
C VAL A 256 4.29 -12.13 7.80
N GLN A 257 3.06 -12.03 7.36
CA GLN A 257 1.88 -12.42 8.13
C GLN A 257 1.25 -13.68 7.53
N LYS A 258 0.91 -14.63 8.39
CA LYS A 258 0.23 -15.87 8.01
C LYS A 258 -1.29 -15.73 8.02
N GLN A 259 -1.96 -16.59 7.27
CA GLN A 259 -3.40 -16.82 7.41
C GLN A 259 -3.68 -17.55 8.75
N PRO A 260 -4.82 -17.31 9.41
CA PRO A 260 -5.12 -17.87 10.74
C PRO A 260 -5.00 -19.38 10.84
N THR A 261 -5.32 -20.11 9.78
CA THR A 261 -5.31 -21.60 9.75
C THR A 261 -4.01 -22.20 9.21
N ALA A 262 -3.04 -21.36 8.83
CA ALA A 262 -1.79 -21.83 8.26
C ALA A 262 -0.86 -22.42 9.33
N ASP A 263 -0.20 -23.55 9.00
CA ASP A 263 0.83 -24.17 9.83
C ASP A 263 2.10 -23.29 9.83
N SER A 264 2.43 -22.72 10.98
CA SER A 264 3.55 -21.78 11.13
C SER A 264 4.89 -22.40 10.77
N VAL A 265 5.14 -23.66 11.12
CA VAL A 265 6.42 -24.35 10.88
C VAL A 265 6.61 -24.62 9.39
N LYS A 266 5.57 -25.13 8.73
CA LYS A 266 5.62 -25.39 7.28
C LYS A 266 5.79 -24.10 6.49
N LEU A 267 5.07 -23.06 6.91
CA LEU A 267 5.14 -21.75 6.26
C LEU A 267 6.53 -21.12 6.43
N THR A 268 7.10 -21.15 7.63
CA THR A 268 8.46 -20.68 7.89
C THR A 268 9.47 -21.35 6.98
N ARG A 269 9.43 -22.70 6.87
CA ARG A 269 10.33 -23.44 5.97
C ARG A 269 10.16 -23.06 4.50
N ALA A 270 8.93 -22.86 4.04
CA ALA A 270 8.67 -22.43 2.67
C ALA A 270 9.20 -21.02 2.39
N VAL A 271 9.09 -20.12 3.35
CA VAL A 271 9.67 -18.76 3.27
C VAL A 271 11.20 -18.85 3.26
N GLU A 272 11.82 -19.65 4.13
CA GLU A 272 13.27 -19.88 4.15
C GLU A 272 13.79 -20.37 2.80
N GLN A 273 13.11 -21.34 2.21
CA GLN A 273 13.47 -21.87 0.89
C GLN A 273 13.37 -20.77 -0.19
N ALA A 274 12.29 -20.02 -0.20
CA ALA A 274 12.11 -18.92 -1.15
C ALA A 274 13.19 -17.84 -1.01
N LEU A 275 13.58 -17.51 0.23
CA LEU A 275 14.66 -16.55 0.49
C LEU A 275 16.02 -17.08 0.02
N ALA A 276 16.30 -18.36 0.23
CA ALA A 276 17.52 -19.00 -0.25
C ALA A 276 17.61 -19.03 -1.79
N GLU A 277 16.48 -19.22 -2.47
CA GLU A 277 16.39 -19.13 -3.93
C GLU A 277 16.65 -17.69 -4.41
N MET A 278 15.98 -16.69 -3.81
CA MET A 278 16.16 -15.28 -4.13
C MET A 278 17.57 -14.77 -3.80
N GLY A 279 18.20 -15.31 -2.75
CA GLY A 279 19.57 -14.98 -2.37
C GLY A 279 20.62 -15.26 -3.44
N LYS A 280 20.31 -16.10 -4.43
CA LYS A 280 21.20 -16.40 -5.57
C LYS A 280 21.23 -15.30 -6.64
N SER A 281 20.27 -14.37 -6.63
CA SER A 281 20.05 -13.34 -7.64
C SER A 281 19.79 -11.96 -7.03
N LEU A 282 20.42 -11.65 -5.90
CA LEU A 282 20.30 -10.35 -5.24
C LEU A 282 20.94 -9.25 -6.11
N PRO A 283 20.38 -8.02 -6.09
CA PRO A 283 21.02 -6.87 -6.69
C PRO A 283 22.38 -6.59 -6.06
N GLN A 284 23.29 -6.01 -6.82
CA GLN A 284 24.60 -5.60 -6.32
C GLN A 284 24.43 -4.63 -5.14
N GLY A 285 25.14 -4.90 -4.04
CA GLY A 285 25.07 -4.09 -2.81
C GLY A 285 23.97 -4.49 -1.84
N VAL A 286 23.11 -5.44 -2.20
CA VAL A 286 22.11 -6.02 -1.30
C VAL A 286 22.67 -7.32 -0.73
N ASP A 287 22.69 -7.44 0.60
CA ASP A 287 23.18 -8.63 1.30
C ASP A 287 22.07 -9.68 1.44
N THR A 288 22.48 -10.89 1.77
CA THR A 288 21.55 -12.01 2.04
C THR A 288 20.51 -11.62 3.10
N PRO A 289 19.21 -11.85 2.83
CA PRO A 289 18.15 -11.57 3.80
C PRO A 289 18.39 -12.29 5.14
N GLN A 290 18.15 -11.60 6.25
CA GLN A 290 18.38 -12.12 7.60
C GLN A 290 17.09 -12.09 8.41
N PHE A 291 16.82 -13.15 9.15
CA PHE A 291 15.69 -13.18 10.08
C PHE A 291 16.00 -12.36 11.33
N LEU A 292 15.11 -11.41 11.66
CA LEU A 292 15.10 -10.67 12.92
C LEU A 292 14.24 -11.39 13.96
N PHE A 293 13.16 -12.00 13.49
CA PHE A 293 12.23 -12.78 14.28
C PHE A 293 11.75 -13.96 13.43
N LYS A 294 11.56 -15.13 14.13
CA LYS A 294 11.22 -16.41 13.51
C LYS A 294 10.44 -17.30 14.48
#